data_b8f9a85b3868f53c89e2a5508ba6f76a
#
_entry.id   b8f9a85b3868f53c89e2a5508ba6f76a
#
_cell.length_a   1.000
_cell.length_b   1.000
_cell.length_c   1.000
_cell.angle_alpha   90.00
_cell.angle_beta   90.00
_cell.angle_gamma   90.00
#
_symmetry.space_group_name_H-M   'P 1'
#
loop_
_entity.id
_entity.type
_entity.pdbx_description
1 polymer ?
#
loop_
_entity_poly.entity_id
_entity_poly.type
_entity_poly.pdbx_seq_one_letter_code
_entity_poly.pdbx_strand_id
1 'polypeptide(L)'
;MLVDRTTSRAEVMTPRGYDEPETSHTGFNTLRSDRETVGRAYTIEWPSGWCKLTDVSSARSVGVDASFKNPRDEASTLAVFISDAGSRRSVADQGSLDKVAASRADSAPRQVTVGKRRRKTKVGENGTEALTYDVETKVGGGTAGRFGSAVELVGITVVGGKEYLIRATASASSWPEERARLRRCVESFRILETD
;
A
#
# COMPACT_ATOMS: atom_id res chain seq x y z
N MET A 1 -9.16 7.94 59.83
CA MET A 1 -8.17 7.17 59.06
C MET A 1 -8.75 7.02 57.65
N LEU A 2 -8.40 7.96 56.75
CA LEU A 2 -8.84 7.96 55.34
C LEU A 2 -7.72 7.26 54.54
N VAL A 3 -8.06 6.16 53.87
CA VAL A 3 -7.15 5.47 52.96
C VAL A 3 -7.36 6.02 51.55
N ASP A 4 -6.38 6.78 51.09
CA ASP A 4 -6.31 7.35 49.76
C ASP A 4 -5.99 6.22 48.77
N ARG A 5 -6.95 5.87 47.90
CA ARG A 5 -6.76 4.93 46.79
C ARG A 5 -6.31 5.71 45.55
N THR A 6 -5.01 5.86 45.42
CA THR A 6 -4.39 6.31 44.17
C THR A 6 -4.60 5.21 43.10
N THR A 7 -5.56 5.44 42.20
CA THR A 7 -5.75 4.62 40.99
C THR A 7 -4.60 4.96 40.02
N SER A 8 -3.62 4.08 39.98
CA SER A 8 -2.58 4.11 38.93
C SER A 8 -3.21 3.89 37.59
N ARG A 9 -3.31 4.96 36.81
CA ARG A 9 -3.70 4.91 35.38
C ARG A 9 -2.53 4.29 34.66
N ALA A 10 -2.69 3.06 34.18
CA ALA A 10 -1.71 2.41 33.33
C ALA A 10 -1.61 3.24 32.03
N GLU A 11 -0.50 3.94 31.82
CA GLU A 11 -0.16 4.50 30.53
C GLU A 11 -0.01 3.37 29.54
N VAL A 12 -0.93 3.32 28.57
CA VAL A 12 -0.81 2.44 27.40
C VAL A 12 0.37 2.99 26.60
N MET A 13 1.53 2.33 26.70
CA MET A 13 2.69 2.63 25.88
C MET A 13 2.32 2.36 24.42
N THR A 14 2.12 3.41 23.63
CA THR A 14 2.03 3.33 22.17
C THR A 14 3.35 2.74 21.64
N PRO A 15 3.33 1.70 20.83
CA PRO A 15 4.56 1.17 20.22
C PRO A 15 5.26 2.28 19.44
N ARG A 16 6.56 2.49 19.70
CA ARG A 16 7.36 3.47 18.96
C ARG A 16 7.31 3.16 17.46
N GLY A 17 7.07 4.18 16.63
CA GLY A 17 7.06 4.07 15.18
C GLY A 17 5.69 4.07 14.53
N TYR A 18 4.63 4.38 15.27
CA TYR A 18 3.28 4.56 14.72
C TYR A 18 2.76 5.95 15.07
N ASP A 19 2.22 6.66 14.07
CA ASP A 19 1.40 7.84 14.31
C ASP A 19 0.01 7.40 14.79
N GLU A 20 -0.59 8.14 15.72
CA GLU A 20 -1.97 7.91 16.10
C GLU A 20 -2.90 8.05 14.88
N PRO A 21 -3.88 7.15 14.70
CA PRO A 21 -4.78 7.22 13.57
C PRO A 21 -5.65 8.48 13.66
N GLU A 22 -5.52 9.38 12.68
CA GLU A 22 -6.43 10.48 12.52
C GLU A 22 -7.84 9.96 12.20
N THR A 23 -8.84 10.38 12.97
CA THR A 23 -10.25 10.01 12.75
C THR A 23 -10.84 10.89 11.67
N SER A 24 -10.95 10.35 10.46
CA SER A 24 -11.68 10.98 9.36
C SER A 24 -13.16 10.56 9.35
N HIS A 25 -14.05 11.50 9.16
CA HIS A 25 -15.50 11.24 9.03
C HIS A 25 -15.85 10.39 7.78
N THR A 26 -14.94 10.26 6.82
CA THR A 26 -15.13 9.49 5.58
C THR A 26 -14.68 8.04 5.68
N GLY A 27 -14.12 7.60 6.81
CA GLY A 27 -13.53 6.28 6.98
C GLY A 27 -12.19 6.10 6.25
N PHE A 28 -11.63 7.18 5.69
CA PHE A 28 -10.32 7.21 5.04
C PHE A 28 -9.60 8.52 5.36
N ASN A 29 -8.29 8.42 5.51
CA ASN A 29 -7.37 9.54 5.59
C ASN A 29 -6.65 9.69 4.24
N THR A 30 -6.07 10.85 3.95
CA THR A 30 -5.28 11.09 2.75
C THR A 30 -3.85 11.40 3.13
N LEU A 31 -2.91 10.62 2.61
CA LEU A 31 -1.50 10.97 2.60
C LEU A 31 -1.21 11.84 1.37
N ARG A 32 -0.52 12.94 1.57
CA ARG A 32 0.22 13.67 0.53
C ARG A 32 1.71 13.45 0.83
N SER A 33 2.42 12.83 -0.09
CA SER A 33 3.87 12.63 0.06
C SER A 33 4.60 13.95 -0.10
N ASP A 34 5.70 14.11 0.63
CA ASP A 34 6.57 15.27 0.50
C ASP A 34 7.42 15.21 -0.77
N ARG A 35 7.94 16.36 -1.23
CA ARG A 35 8.79 16.47 -2.43
C ARG A 35 10.16 15.80 -2.27
N GLU A 36 10.55 15.44 -1.05
CA GLU A 36 11.81 14.75 -0.75
C GLU A 36 11.81 13.26 -1.12
N THR A 37 10.67 12.73 -1.56
CA THR A 37 10.58 11.35 -2.04
C THR A 37 11.32 11.17 -3.36
N VAL A 38 11.84 9.97 -3.59
CA VAL A 38 12.68 9.59 -4.75
C VAL A 38 11.96 9.73 -6.11
N GLY A 39 10.71 10.19 -6.14
CA GLY A 39 9.88 10.37 -7.33
C GLY A 39 9.13 11.70 -7.32
N ARG A 40 8.06 11.77 -8.11
CA ARG A 40 7.09 12.86 -8.02
C ARG A 40 6.25 12.67 -6.77
N ALA A 41 5.84 13.77 -6.13
CA ALA A 41 4.89 13.74 -5.05
C ALA A 41 3.60 13.03 -5.48
N TYR A 42 2.89 12.43 -4.54
CA TYR A 42 1.65 11.71 -4.80
C TYR A 42 0.66 11.88 -3.66
N THR A 43 -0.58 11.52 -3.90
CA THR A 43 -1.59 11.32 -2.88
C THR A 43 -2.12 9.90 -2.90
N ILE A 44 -2.50 9.38 -1.73
CA ILE A 44 -3.16 8.10 -1.56
C ILE A 44 -4.11 8.15 -0.37
N GLU A 45 -5.31 7.57 -0.52
CA GLU A 45 -6.20 7.33 0.62
C GLU A 45 -5.78 6.04 1.35
N TRP A 46 -5.89 6.06 2.67
CA TRP A 46 -5.68 4.90 3.52
C TRP A 46 -6.77 4.80 4.59
N PRO A 47 -7.13 3.60 5.09
CA PRO A 47 -8.26 3.46 6.00
C PRO A 47 -8.02 4.20 7.30
N SER A 48 -9.03 4.97 7.77
CA SER A 48 -8.99 5.55 9.11
C SER A 48 -8.95 4.45 10.16
N GLY A 49 -8.23 4.68 11.25
CA GLY A 49 -8.00 3.68 12.28
C GLY A 49 -6.83 2.71 12.00
N TRP A 50 -6.19 2.81 10.82
CA TRP A 50 -4.89 2.17 10.60
C TRP A 50 -3.76 3.06 11.10
N CYS A 51 -2.59 2.46 11.31
CA CYS A 51 -1.38 3.18 11.71
C CYS A 51 -0.46 3.38 10.52
N LYS A 52 0.02 4.61 10.33
CA LYS A 52 1.13 4.90 9.42
C LYS A 52 2.43 4.51 10.11
N LEU A 53 3.30 3.79 9.42
CA LEU A 53 4.64 3.49 9.91
C LEU A 53 5.53 4.73 9.68
N THR A 54 6.02 5.32 10.77
CA THR A 54 6.86 6.54 10.72
C THR A 54 8.33 6.21 10.47
N ASP A 55 8.79 5.04 10.93
CA ASP A 55 10.16 4.58 10.69
C ASP A 55 10.23 3.64 9.49
N VAL A 56 10.24 4.21 8.31
CA VAL A 56 10.51 3.48 7.05
C VAL A 56 11.97 3.64 6.59
N SER A 57 12.85 4.18 7.45
CA SER A 57 14.23 4.48 7.08
C SER A 57 14.99 3.24 6.61
N SER A 58 14.85 2.12 7.30
CA SER A 58 15.41 0.83 6.89
C SER A 58 14.69 0.23 5.66
N ALA A 59 13.41 0.51 5.48
CA ALA A 59 12.61 0.02 4.36
C ALA A 59 12.80 0.86 3.07
N ARG A 60 13.29 2.11 3.19
CA ARG A 60 13.64 2.95 2.03
C ARG A 60 14.74 2.33 1.18
N SER A 61 15.64 1.57 1.76
CA SER A 61 16.67 0.83 1.01
C SER A 61 16.09 -0.19 0.03
N VAL A 62 14.86 -0.65 0.25
CA VAL A 62 14.10 -1.53 -0.66
C VAL A 62 12.97 -0.81 -1.39
N GLY A 63 13.02 0.54 -1.43
CA GLY A 63 12.10 1.38 -2.20
C GLY A 63 10.74 1.66 -1.54
N VAL A 64 10.53 1.30 -0.27
CA VAL A 64 9.29 1.65 0.46
C VAL A 64 9.30 3.14 0.79
N ASP A 65 8.29 3.87 0.31
CA ASP A 65 8.13 5.30 0.57
C ASP A 65 7.07 5.58 1.66
N ALA A 66 5.97 4.84 1.65
CA ALA A 66 4.96 4.90 2.70
C ALA A 66 4.43 3.50 3.03
N SER A 67 4.08 3.28 4.29
CA SER A 67 3.51 2.02 4.74
C SER A 67 2.47 2.25 5.84
N PHE A 68 1.38 1.51 5.77
CA PHE A 68 0.25 1.55 6.70
C PHE A 68 -0.11 0.12 7.12
N LYS A 69 -0.53 -0.04 8.36
CA LYS A 69 -0.88 -1.34 8.94
C LYS A 69 -2.18 -1.27 9.72
N ASN A 70 -3.01 -2.28 9.57
CA ASN A 70 -4.18 -2.44 10.43
C ASN A 70 -3.72 -2.90 11.82
N PRO A 71 -3.97 -2.14 12.90
CA PRO A 71 -3.56 -2.53 14.25
C PRO A 71 -4.31 -3.76 14.78
N ARG A 72 -5.45 -4.11 14.17
CA ARG A 72 -6.28 -5.26 14.55
C ARG A 72 -6.02 -6.51 13.70
N ASP A 73 -5.38 -6.36 12.54
CA ASP A 73 -5.05 -7.47 11.63
C ASP A 73 -3.66 -7.23 11.02
N GLU A 74 -2.67 -7.89 11.58
CA GLU A 74 -1.27 -7.74 11.15
C GLU A 74 -1.01 -8.14 9.70
N ALA A 75 -1.87 -8.95 9.10
CA ALA A 75 -1.77 -9.33 7.69
C ALA A 75 -2.31 -8.24 6.74
N SER A 76 -3.12 -7.31 7.27
CA SER A 76 -3.69 -6.22 6.47
C SER A 76 -2.73 -5.02 6.45
N THR A 77 -2.14 -4.77 5.27
CA THR A 77 -1.18 -3.69 5.04
C THR A 77 -1.45 -2.96 3.73
N LEU A 78 -0.99 -1.71 3.66
CA LEU A 78 -0.95 -0.91 2.45
C LEU A 78 0.43 -0.25 2.37
N ALA A 79 1.11 -0.34 1.24
CA ALA A 79 2.42 0.28 1.07
C ALA A 79 2.58 0.87 -0.33
N VAL A 80 3.35 1.95 -0.42
CA VAL A 80 3.77 2.59 -1.66
C VAL A 80 5.28 2.36 -1.81
N PHE A 81 5.65 1.83 -2.97
CA PHE A 81 7.05 1.63 -3.36
C PHE A 81 7.36 2.53 -4.55
N ILE A 82 8.53 3.14 -4.53
CA ILE A 82 9.03 3.95 -5.64
C ILE A 82 10.42 3.42 -6.01
N SER A 83 10.61 3.13 -7.28
CA SER A 83 11.89 2.65 -7.81
C SER A 83 12.18 3.27 -9.17
N ASP A 84 13.42 3.19 -9.61
CA ASP A 84 13.81 3.60 -10.94
C ASP A 84 13.18 2.67 -11.99
N ALA A 85 12.53 3.26 -12.98
CA ALA A 85 11.95 2.51 -14.09
C ALA A 85 12.97 2.18 -15.20
N GLY A 86 14.22 2.68 -15.09
CA GLY A 86 15.23 2.58 -16.14
C GLY A 86 14.76 3.28 -17.41
N SER A 87 14.83 2.60 -18.54
CA SER A 87 14.38 3.14 -19.84
C SER A 87 12.88 3.11 -20.07
N ARG A 88 12.10 2.53 -19.15
CA ARG A 88 10.64 2.38 -19.30
C ARG A 88 9.94 3.73 -19.15
N ARG A 89 9.03 4.03 -20.07
CA ARG A 89 8.21 5.24 -20.07
C ARG A 89 6.77 4.97 -19.62
N SER A 90 6.34 3.72 -19.71
CA SER A 90 5.00 3.26 -19.34
C SER A 90 5.08 1.87 -18.73
N VAL A 91 4.07 1.48 -17.96
CA VAL A 91 3.94 0.10 -17.48
C VAL A 91 3.79 -0.89 -18.65
N ALA A 92 3.30 -0.47 -19.80
CA ALA A 92 3.22 -1.30 -21.01
C ALA A 92 4.59 -1.74 -21.54
N ASP A 93 5.67 -1.02 -21.22
CA ASP A 93 7.03 -1.39 -21.59
C ASP A 93 7.54 -2.62 -20.80
N GLN A 94 6.86 -3.01 -19.72
CA GLN A 94 7.10 -4.28 -19.01
C GLN A 94 6.47 -5.48 -19.75
N GLY A 95 5.57 -5.19 -20.68
CA GLY A 95 4.82 -6.17 -21.44
C GLY A 95 3.31 -6.03 -21.26
N SER A 96 2.57 -7.01 -21.77
CA SER A 96 1.12 -7.04 -21.58
C SER A 96 0.75 -7.25 -20.10
N LEU A 97 -0.49 -6.88 -19.75
CA LEU A 97 -1.02 -7.13 -18.41
C LEU A 97 -0.91 -8.62 -18.01
N ASP A 98 -1.12 -9.52 -18.97
CA ASP A 98 -0.99 -10.97 -18.73
C ASP A 98 0.43 -11.37 -18.40
N LYS A 99 1.43 -10.83 -19.11
CA LYS A 99 2.85 -11.07 -18.87
C LYS A 99 3.27 -10.55 -17.48
N VAL A 100 2.86 -9.34 -17.13
CA VAL A 100 3.15 -8.74 -15.83
C VAL A 100 2.49 -9.54 -14.70
N ALA A 101 1.24 -9.97 -14.88
CA ALA A 101 0.53 -10.80 -13.91
C ALA A 101 1.19 -12.17 -13.71
N ALA A 102 1.61 -12.82 -14.81
CA ALA A 102 2.32 -14.11 -14.76
C ALA A 102 3.67 -13.96 -14.03
N SER A 103 4.48 -12.95 -14.39
CA SER A 103 5.77 -12.70 -13.73
C SER A 103 5.65 -12.49 -12.22
N ARG A 104 4.55 -11.89 -11.77
CA ARG A 104 4.28 -11.73 -10.34
C ARG A 104 3.88 -13.05 -9.67
N ALA A 105 3.06 -13.86 -10.34
CA ALA A 105 2.69 -15.17 -9.83
C ALA A 105 3.91 -16.11 -9.73
N ASP A 106 4.86 -16.00 -10.66
CA ASP A 106 6.08 -16.81 -10.67
C ASP A 106 7.11 -16.37 -9.60
N SER A 107 6.98 -15.15 -9.07
CA SER A 107 7.94 -14.60 -8.11
C SER A 107 7.87 -15.21 -6.70
N ALA A 108 6.80 -15.93 -6.38
CA ALA A 108 6.65 -16.61 -5.10
C ALA A 108 6.00 -18.00 -5.26
N PRO A 109 6.47 -19.01 -4.54
CA PRO A 109 5.87 -20.35 -4.59
C PRO A 109 4.39 -20.30 -4.23
N ARG A 110 3.55 -20.94 -5.05
CA ARG A 110 2.10 -21.06 -4.85
C ARG A 110 1.32 -19.73 -4.94
N GLN A 111 1.82 -18.78 -5.70
CA GLN A 111 1.08 -17.58 -6.00
C GLN A 111 0.20 -17.80 -7.25
N VAL A 112 -1.07 -17.42 -7.16
CA VAL A 112 -2.04 -17.57 -8.25
C VAL A 112 -2.70 -16.23 -8.52
N THR A 113 -2.70 -15.78 -9.78
CA THR A 113 -3.45 -14.61 -10.20
C THR A 113 -4.95 -14.90 -10.17
N VAL A 114 -5.70 -14.13 -9.38
CA VAL A 114 -7.15 -14.25 -9.24
C VAL A 114 -7.91 -13.08 -9.87
N GLY A 115 -7.20 -12.01 -10.23
CA GLY A 115 -7.79 -10.86 -10.90
C GLY A 115 -6.73 -10.00 -11.58
N LYS A 116 -7.10 -9.35 -12.68
CA LYS A 116 -6.25 -8.41 -13.39
C LYS A 116 -7.09 -7.36 -14.10
N ARG A 117 -6.61 -6.11 -14.11
CA ARG A 117 -7.32 -4.99 -14.74
C ARG A 117 -6.35 -3.92 -15.24
N ARG A 118 -6.71 -3.28 -16.34
CA ARG A 118 -6.10 -2.02 -16.78
C ARG A 118 -6.94 -0.86 -16.27
N ARG A 119 -6.30 0.15 -15.77
CA ARG A 119 -6.92 1.43 -15.44
C ARG A 119 -5.98 2.58 -15.78
N LYS A 120 -6.46 3.78 -15.57
CA LYS A 120 -5.67 5.00 -15.70
C LYS A 120 -5.53 5.66 -14.34
N THR A 121 -4.34 6.15 -14.04
CA THR A 121 -4.02 6.94 -12.85
C THR A 121 -3.83 8.40 -13.28
N LYS A 122 -4.43 9.32 -12.56
CA LYS A 122 -4.27 10.76 -12.81
C LYS A 122 -2.85 11.20 -12.46
N VAL A 123 -2.28 12.01 -13.33
CA VAL A 123 -0.97 12.64 -13.20
C VAL A 123 -1.15 14.14 -13.34
N GLY A 124 -0.86 14.87 -12.27
CA GLY A 124 -1.04 16.32 -12.22
C GLY A 124 -2.50 16.76 -12.19
N GLU A 125 -2.69 18.06 -12.11
CA GLU A 125 -4.01 18.70 -12.10
C GLU A 125 -4.61 18.82 -13.51
N ASN A 126 -3.76 18.82 -14.54
CA ASN A 126 -4.14 19.04 -15.95
C ASN A 126 -4.83 17.84 -16.61
N GLY A 127 -5.16 16.79 -15.85
CA GLY A 127 -5.92 15.65 -16.36
C GLY A 127 -5.11 14.66 -17.21
N THR A 128 -3.79 14.78 -17.24
CA THR A 128 -2.93 13.74 -17.84
C THR A 128 -3.15 12.42 -17.12
N GLU A 129 -3.13 11.31 -17.87
CA GLU A 129 -3.36 9.98 -17.32
C GLU A 129 -2.23 9.03 -17.70
N ALA A 130 -1.77 8.25 -16.74
CA ALA A 130 -0.83 7.16 -16.96
C ALA A 130 -1.53 5.80 -16.90
N LEU A 131 -1.13 4.89 -17.78
CA LEU A 131 -1.60 3.51 -17.76
C LEU A 131 -1.15 2.84 -16.45
N THR A 132 -2.07 2.14 -15.81
CA THR A 132 -1.83 1.37 -14.59
C THR A 132 -2.33 -0.05 -14.77
N TYR A 133 -1.53 -1.01 -14.33
CA TYR A 133 -1.91 -2.41 -14.24
C TYR A 133 -2.23 -2.76 -12.78
N ASP A 134 -3.45 -3.22 -12.54
CA ASP A 134 -3.85 -3.80 -11.26
C ASP A 134 -3.84 -5.32 -11.39
N VAL A 135 -3.13 -5.98 -10.47
CA VAL A 135 -3.01 -7.44 -10.39
C VAL A 135 -3.40 -7.89 -8.99
N GLU A 136 -4.35 -8.79 -8.91
CA GLU A 136 -4.78 -9.43 -7.65
C GLU A 136 -4.28 -10.87 -7.64
N THR A 137 -3.50 -11.23 -6.63
CA THR A 137 -2.91 -12.55 -6.49
C THR A 137 -3.24 -13.15 -5.13
N LYS A 138 -3.48 -14.46 -5.11
CA LYS A 138 -3.61 -15.23 -3.88
C LYS A 138 -2.29 -15.98 -3.65
N VAL A 139 -1.70 -15.75 -2.49
CA VAL A 139 -0.50 -16.44 -2.03
C VAL A 139 -0.95 -17.62 -1.18
N GLY A 140 -0.60 -18.85 -1.62
CA GLY A 140 -0.92 -20.06 -0.88
C GLY A 140 -0.18 -20.13 0.45
N GLY A 141 -0.86 -20.58 1.51
CA GLY A 141 -0.25 -20.93 2.79
C GLY A 141 0.67 -22.14 2.59
N GLY A 142 1.97 -21.89 2.49
CA GLY A 142 3.02 -22.88 2.69
C GLY A 142 3.61 -22.69 4.08
N THR A 143 4.62 -23.46 4.43
CA THR A 143 5.41 -23.33 5.67
C THR A 143 6.03 -21.94 5.89
N ALA A 144 5.83 -21.02 4.97
CA ALA A 144 6.31 -19.66 5.01
C ALA A 144 5.26 -18.73 5.61
N GLY A 145 4.98 -18.86 6.87
CA GLY A 145 4.46 -17.68 7.50
C GLY A 145 3.36 -17.86 8.51
N ARG A 146 3.55 -17.09 9.53
CA ARG A 146 2.68 -16.75 10.67
C ARG A 146 1.23 -16.43 10.31
N PHE A 147 0.92 -16.17 9.03
CA PHE A 147 -0.35 -15.57 8.60
C PHE A 147 -1.19 -16.44 7.63
N GLY A 148 -0.76 -17.66 7.34
CA GLY A 148 -1.52 -18.54 6.42
C GLY A 148 -1.56 -18.00 4.98
N SER A 149 -2.70 -18.21 4.29
CA SER A 149 -2.91 -17.65 2.93
C SER A 149 -3.21 -16.16 2.99
N ALA A 150 -2.65 -15.40 2.07
CA ALA A 150 -2.92 -13.96 1.92
C ALA A 150 -3.41 -13.66 0.50
N VAL A 151 -4.09 -12.55 0.33
CA VAL A 151 -4.41 -11.96 -0.97
C VAL A 151 -3.70 -10.63 -1.07
N GLU A 152 -3.08 -10.39 -2.21
CA GLU A 152 -2.36 -9.17 -2.54
C GLU A 152 -3.04 -8.50 -3.73
N LEU A 153 -3.30 -7.20 -3.63
CA LEU A 153 -3.70 -6.34 -4.74
C LEU A 153 -2.58 -5.34 -5.00
N VAL A 154 -2.07 -5.31 -6.22
CA VAL A 154 -0.99 -4.41 -6.61
C VAL A 154 -1.43 -3.54 -7.78
N GLY A 155 -1.28 -2.22 -7.63
CA GLY A 155 -1.35 -1.25 -8.73
C GLY A 155 0.06 -0.85 -9.15
N ILE A 156 0.36 -0.92 -10.46
CA ILE A 156 1.68 -0.58 -11.01
C ILE A 156 1.52 0.49 -12.08
N THR A 157 2.26 1.58 -11.97
CA THR A 157 2.33 2.61 -13.01
C THR A 157 3.76 3.13 -13.15
N VAL A 158 4.10 3.64 -14.35
CA VAL A 158 5.41 4.23 -14.64
C VAL A 158 5.19 5.64 -15.15
N VAL A 159 5.80 6.62 -14.51
CA VAL A 159 5.72 8.05 -14.85
C VAL A 159 7.05 8.73 -14.53
N GLY A 160 7.57 9.53 -15.45
CA GLY A 160 8.77 10.34 -15.22
C GLY A 160 10.02 9.52 -14.90
N GLY A 161 10.18 8.32 -15.48
CA GLY A 161 11.31 7.43 -15.22
C GLY A 161 11.25 6.71 -13.87
N LYS A 162 10.15 6.83 -13.15
CA LYS A 162 9.90 6.13 -11.89
C LYS A 162 8.75 5.14 -12.02
N GLU A 163 8.92 3.99 -11.37
CA GLU A 163 7.87 3.01 -11.18
C GLU A 163 7.26 3.21 -9.80
N TYR A 164 5.94 3.35 -9.76
CA TYR A 164 5.13 3.42 -8.55
C TYR A 164 4.38 2.10 -8.42
N LEU A 165 4.59 1.42 -7.32
CA LEU A 165 3.91 0.18 -7.00
C LEU A 165 3.16 0.36 -5.68
N ILE A 166 1.82 0.26 -5.74
CA ILE A 166 0.94 0.34 -4.58
C ILE A 166 0.51 -1.08 -4.26
N ARG A 167 0.88 -1.57 -3.08
CA ARG A 167 0.59 -2.92 -2.63
C ARG A 167 -0.33 -2.90 -1.43
N ALA A 168 -1.47 -3.55 -1.55
CA ALA A 168 -2.40 -3.81 -0.47
C ALA A 168 -2.49 -5.31 -0.22
N THR A 169 -2.41 -5.73 1.04
CA THR A 169 -2.51 -7.14 1.43
C THR A 169 -3.54 -7.33 2.53
N ALA A 170 -4.15 -8.50 2.58
CA ALA A 170 -4.93 -8.97 3.72
C ALA A 170 -4.86 -10.49 3.81
N SER A 171 -5.22 -11.06 4.97
CA SER A 171 -5.38 -12.51 5.09
C SER A 171 -6.48 -13.00 4.13
N ALA A 172 -6.39 -14.24 3.64
CA ALA A 172 -7.43 -14.78 2.77
C ALA A 172 -8.80 -14.86 3.46
N SER A 173 -8.83 -14.95 4.80
CA SER A 173 -10.06 -14.95 5.59
C SER A 173 -10.70 -13.57 5.71
N SER A 174 -9.92 -12.50 5.84
CA SER A 174 -10.44 -11.13 5.93
C SER A 174 -10.62 -10.46 4.56
N TRP A 175 -10.05 -11.04 3.49
CA TRP A 175 -10.12 -10.46 2.15
C TRP A 175 -11.55 -10.14 1.64
N PRO A 176 -12.57 -10.99 1.83
CA PRO A 176 -13.92 -10.68 1.37
C PRO A 176 -14.46 -9.34 1.92
N GLU A 177 -14.14 -9.03 3.17
CA GLU A 177 -14.56 -7.81 3.85
C GLU A 177 -13.67 -6.61 3.50
N GLU A 178 -12.36 -6.83 3.42
CA GLU A 178 -11.36 -5.77 3.19
C GLU A 178 -11.18 -5.40 1.70
N ARG A 179 -11.57 -6.28 0.77
CA ARG A 179 -11.30 -6.13 -0.67
C ARG A 179 -11.76 -4.78 -1.25
N ALA A 180 -12.99 -4.38 -0.97
CA ALA A 180 -13.53 -3.13 -1.51
C ALA A 180 -12.77 -1.92 -0.95
N ARG A 181 -12.44 -1.94 0.33
CA ARG A 181 -11.72 -0.91 1.05
C ARG A 181 -10.29 -0.76 0.53
N LEU A 182 -9.55 -1.87 0.44
CA LEU A 182 -8.17 -1.89 -0.06
C LEU A 182 -8.09 -1.53 -1.55
N ARG A 183 -9.07 -1.97 -2.34
CA ARG A 183 -9.19 -1.57 -3.74
C ARG A 183 -9.37 -0.07 -3.88
N ARG A 184 -10.22 0.56 -3.07
CA ARG A 184 -10.36 2.02 -3.03
C ARG A 184 -9.04 2.70 -2.75
N CYS A 185 -8.25 2.22 -1.77
CA CYS A 185 -6.93 2.78 -1.48
C CYS A 185 -6.00 2.74 -2.71
N VAL A 186 -5.88 1.58 -3.37
CA VAL A 186 -5.05 1.44 -4.57
C VAL A 186 -5.56 2.33 -5.71
N GLU A 187 -6.86 2.47 -5.88
CA GLU A 187 -7.49 3.29 -6.92
C GLU A 187 -7.43 4.80 -6.64
N SER A 188 -7.29 5.19 -5.38
CA SER A 188 -7.18 6.60 -4.98
C SER A 188 -5.81 7.20 -5.30
N PHE A 189 -4.81 6.37 -5.58
CA PHE A 189 -3.45 6.84 -5.87
C PHE A 189 -3.43 7.82 -7.05
N ARG A 190 -2.78 8.96 -6.85
CA ARG A 190 -2.60 10.03 -7.83
C ARG A 190 -1.17 10.53 -7.75
N ILE A 191 -0.57 10.81 -8.89
CA ILE A 191 0.75 11.44 -8.99
C ILE A 191 0.52 12.93 -9.15
N LEU A 192 1.21 13.74 -8.36
CA LEU A 192 1.13 15.19 -8.42
C LEU A 192 2.13 15.72 -9.45
N GLU A 193 1.82 16.85 -10.09
CA GLU A 193 2.80 17.56 -10.91
C GLU A 193 3.87 18.16 -9.99
N THR A 194 5.12 18.08 -10.44
CA THR A 194 6.19 18.95 -9.93
C THR A 194 6.14 20.24 -10.72
N ASP A 195 5.87 21.34 -10.04
CA ASP A 195 6.13 22.68 -10.58
C ASP A 195 7.59 22.79 -10.99
#